data_efd2fcf3388e5400cf17550b5e09d4a7
#
_entry.id   efd2fcf3388e5400cf17550b5e09d4a7
#
_cell.length_a   1.000
_cell.length_b   1.000
_cell.length_c   1.000
_cell.angle_alpha   90.00
_cell.angle_beta   90.00
_cell.angle_gamma   90.00
#
_symmetry.space_group_name_H-M   'P 1'
#
loop_
_entity.id
_entity.type
_entity.pdbx_description
1 polymer ?
#
loop_
_entity_poly.entity_id
_entity_poly.type
_entity_poly.pdbx_seq_one_letter_code
_entity_poly.pdbx_strand_id
1 'polypeptide(L)'
;ANVSRAVHALGTEATDAYEAARAKLAKFVNVRSDELVLCSGTTFALNLVAYSWALPRLQPGDAIVLTRMEHHANIVPWQLVAQRTGATIKVAELNDRGELDLDQLYSLLTPEVKLLSLTHVSNVLGTVNPVREICRVAGSRGIVTAVDGSQAAPHRALDITSIGCDFYAITGHKMCGPTGTGALWARREHLQAMPPFIGGGEMIKEVRF
;
A
#
# COMPACT_ATOMS: atom_id res chain seq x y z
N ALA A 1 -22.93 9.38 -15.69
CA ALA A 1 -22.99 10.16 -14.45
C ALA A 1 -21.57 10.42 -13.96
N ASN A 2 -21.35 11.55 -13.33
CA ASN A 2 -20.04 12.02 -12.86
C ASN A 2 -20.03 12.00 -11.32
N VAL A 3 -18.95 11.46 -10.73
CA VAL A 3 -18.76 11.32 -9.27
C VAL A 3 -18.12 12.59 -8.66
N SER A 4 -18.32 13.76 -9.24
CA SER A 4 -17.67 15.00 -8.78
C SER A 4 -18.62 15.91 -8.00
N ARG A 5 -19.18 15.46 -6.86
CA ARG A 5 -20.00 16.27 -5.94
C ARG A 5 -20.95 17.28 -6.63
N ALA A 6 -21.53 16.85 -7.76
CA ALA A 6 -22.37 17.71 -8.57
C ALA A 6 -23.73 17.90 -7.89
N VAL A 7 -24.27 19.14 -7.98
CA VAL A 7 -25.52 19.58 -7.32
C VAL A 7 -26.77 19.10 -8.08
N HIS A 8 -26.64 18.14 -9.01
CA HIS A 8 -27.76 17.59 -9.78
C HIS A 8 -28.00 16.12 -9.43
N ALA A 9 -29.24 15.65 -9.57
CA ALA A 9 -29.68 14.32 -9.11
C ALA A 9 -28.77 13.15 -9.54
N LEU A 10 -28.38 13.09 -10.82
CA LEU A 10 -27.50 12.03 -11.33
C LEU A 10 -26.08 12.08 -10.72
N GLY A 11 -25.57 13.27 -10.41
CA GLY A 11 -24.28 13.43 -9.75
C GLY A 11 -24.32 12.99 -8.28
N THR A 12 -25.41 13.31 -7.57
CA THR A 12 -25.65 12.86 -6.22
C THR A 12 -25.75 11.34 -6.17
N GLU A 13 -26.57 10.72 -7.01
CA GLU A 13 -26.72 9.26 -7.11
C GLU A 13 -25.37 8.57 -7.37
N ALA A 14 -24.56 9.09 -8.29
CA ALA A 14 -23.24 8.54 -8.59
C ALA A 14 -22.27 8.66 -7.41
N THR A 15 -22.30 9.79 -6.69
CA THR A 15 -21.48 10.01 -5.50
C THR A 15 -21.89 9.07 -4.36
N ASP A 16 -23.19 8.92 -4.12
CA ASP A 16 -23.70 8.02 -3.10
C ASP A 16 -23.33 6.57 -3.39
N ALA A 17 -23.45 6.13 -4.64
CA ALA A 17 -23.03 4.80 -5.06
C ALA A 17 -21.51 4.56 -4.88
N TYR A 18 -20.69 5.57 -5.18
CA TYR A 18 -19.24 5.52 -5.01
C TYR A 18 -18.86 5.42 -3.53
N GLU A 19 -19.45 6.24 -2.66
CA GLU A 19 -19.17 6.20 -1.23
C GLU A 19 -19.74 4.93 -0.56
N ALA A 20 -20.88 4.43 -1.03
CA ALA A 20 -21.41 3.13 -0.58
C ALA A 20 -20.47 1.97 -0.96
N ALA A 21 -19.85 2.00 -2.15
CA ALA A 21 -18.86 1.01 -2.56
C ALA A 21 -17.59 1.08 -1.69
N ARG A 22 -17.11 2.31 -1.39
CA ARG A 22 -16.00 2.52 -0.44
C ARG A 22 -16.31 1.95 0.93
N ALA A 23 -17.47 2.25 1.49
CA ALA A 23 -17.89 1.75 2.80
C ALA A 23 -18.01 0.21 2.84
N LYS A 24 -18.55 -0.39 1.77
CA LYS A 24 -18.64 -1.84 1.65
C LYS A 24 -17.27 -2.51 1.60
N LEU A 25 -16.33 -1.95 0.83
CA LEU A 25 -14.96 -2.45 0.75
C LEU A 25 -14.23 -2.28 2.09
N ALA A 26 -14.38 -1.14 2.74
CA ALA A 26 -13.79 -0.88 4.06
C ALA A 26 -14.28 -1.91 5.10
N LYS A 27 -15.58 -2.21 5.11
CA LYS A 27 -16.16 -3.24 5.98
C LYS A 27 -15.60 -4.63 5.65
N PHE A 28 -15.42 -4.95 4.36
CA PHE A 28 -14.90 -6.25 3.91
C PHE A 28 -13.49 -6.52 4.41
N VAL A 29 -12.63 -5.48 4.49
CA VAL A 29 -11.24 -5.60 4.95
C VAL A 29 -11.03 -5.12 6.40
N ASN A 30 -12.12 -4.85 7.12
CA ASN A 30 -12.17 -4.40 8.53
C ASN A 30 -11.34 -3.14 8.80
N VAL A 31 -11.64 -2.07 8.07
CA VAL A 31 -11.02 -0.74 8.23
C VAL A 31 -12.06 0.38 8.21
N ARG A 32 -11.65 1.60 8.50
CA ARG A 32 -12.50 2.79 8.34
C ARG A 32 -12.54 3.22 6.88
N SER A 33 -13.69 3.65 6.40
CA SER A 33 -13.86 4.09 5.01
C SER A 33 -13.04 5.35 4.66
N ASP A 34 -12.80 6.22 5.63
CA ASP A 34 -12.01 7.44 5.48
C ASP A 34 -10.48 7.22 5.51
N GLU A 35 -10.05 5.98 5.71
CA GLU A 35 -8.67 5.51 5.57
C GLU A 35 -8.44 4.71 4.28
N LEU A 36 -9.47 4.61 3.43
CA LEU A 36 -9.43 3.85 2.18
C LEU A 36 -9.45 4.78 0.97
N VAL A 37 -8.37 4.77 0.21
CA VAL A 37 -8.23 5.49 -1.07
C VAL A 37 -8.58 4.55 -2.21
N LEU A 38 -9.70 4.81 -2.91
CA LEU A 38 -10.04 4.05 -4.12
C LEU A 38 -9.12 4.47 -5.27
N CYS A 39 -8.61 3.51 -6.02
CA CYS A 39 -7.64 3.72 -7.10
C CYS A 39 -7.80 2.65 -8.20
N SER A 40 -6.94 2.71 -9.22
CA SER A 40 -7.02 1.79 -10.35
C SER A 40 -6.42 0.39 -10.08
N GLY A 41 -5.85 0.15 -8.90
CA GLY A 41 -5.28 -1.13 -8.50
C GLY A 41 -3.98 -1.00 -7.72
N THR A 42 -3.38 -2.12 -7.34
CA THR A 42 -2.19 -2.19 -6.48
C THR A 42 -0.99 -1.44 -7.06
N THR A 43 -0.77 -1.47 -8.37
CA THR A 43 0.32 -0.69 -8.99
C THR A 43 0.17 0.80 -8.72
N PHE A 44 -1.03 1.36 -8.87
CA PHE A 44 -1.31 2.76 -8.54
C PHE A 44 -1.12 3.02 -7.04
N ALA A 45 -1.67 2.14 -6.19
CA ALA A 45 -1.58 2.24 -4.74
C ALA A 45 -0.13 2.31 -4.24
N LEU A 46 0.74 1.39 -4.71
CA LEU A 46 2.14 1.36 -4.32
C LEU A 46 2.93 2.54 -4.88
N ASN A 47 2.63 3.02 -6.10
CA ASN A 47 3.21 4.26 -6.61
C ASN A 47 2.78 5.48 -5.78
N LEU A 48 1.51 5.55 -5.34
CA LEU A 48 1.05 6.61 -4.43
C LEU A 48 1.89 6.63 -3.15
N VAL A 49 2.10 5.48 -2.51
CA VAL A 49 2.97 5.39 -1.32
C VAL A 49 4.40 5.78 -1.66
N ALA A 50 4.94 5.28 -2.76
CA ALA A 50 6.32 5.57 -3.19
C ALA A 50 6.56 7.06 -3.40
N TYR A 51 5.67 7.74 -4.12
CA TYR A 51 5.87 9.15 -4.48
C TYR A 51 5.39 10.12 -3.40
N SER A 52 4.31 9.81 -2.66
CA SER A 52 3.77 10.75 -1.67
C SER A 52 4.28 10.47 -0.25
N TRP A 53 4.69 9.23 0.06
CA TRP A 53 5.26 8.95 1.37
C TRP A 53 6.78 8.81 1.33
N ALA A 54 7.32 7.93 0.47
CA ALA A 54 8.74 7.59 0.52
C ALA A 54 9.63 8.68 -0.10
N LEU A 55 9.33 9.15 -1.30
CA LEU A 55 10.16 10.11 -2.03
C LEU A 55 10.46 11.41 -1.24
N PRO A 56 9.52 12.04 -0.51
CA PRO A 56 9.82 13.24 0.27
C PRO A 56 10.52 12.98 1.61
N ARG A 57 10.70 11.73 2.03
CA ARG A 57 11.24 11.36 3.35
C ARG A 57 12.58 10.68 3.30
N LEU A 58 12.84 9.90 2.24
CA LEU A 58 14.09 9.15 2.13
C LEU A 58 15.23 10.03 1.63
N GLN A 59 16.44 9.72 2.09
CA GLN A 59 17.67 10.42 1.76
C GLN A 59 18.84 9.45 1.60
N PRO A 60 20.01 9.89 1.09
CA PRO A 60 21.20 9.05 1.05
C PRO A 60 21.55 8.49 2.43
N GLY A 61 21.84 7.18 2.49
CA GLY A 61 22.09 6.44 3.72
C GLY A 61 20.86 5.69 4.26
N ASP A 62 19.65 6.07 3.86
CA ASP A 62 18.45 5.30 4.19
C ASP A 62 18.34 4.02 3.34
N ALA A 63 17.55 3.05 3.81
CA ALA A 63 17.33 1.80 3.11
C ALA A 63 15.84 1.43 3.04
N ILE A 64 15.47 0.74 1.97
CA ILE A 64 14.19 0.07 1.75
C ILE A 64 14.47 -1.44 1.75
N VAL A 65 13.68 -2.21 2.51
CA VAL A 65 13.74 -3.68 2.46
C VAL A 65 12.58 -4.19 1.61
N LEU A 66 12.88 -5.08 0.67
CA LEU A 66 11.94 -5.84 -0.13
C LEU A 66 12.16 -7.33 0.11
N THR A 67 11.24 -8.18 -0.39
CA THR A 67 11.49 -9.63 -0.42
C THR A 67 11.76 -10.13 -1.84
N ARG A 68 12.38 -11.30 -1.96
CA ARG A 68 12.68 -11.92 -3.26
C ARG A 68 11.42 -12.36 -4.03
N MET A 69 10.28 -12.46 -3.37
CA MET A 69 9.03 -12.94 -3.98
C MET A 69 8.10 -11.82 -4.46
N GLU A 70 8.56 -10.56 -4.48
CA GLU A 70 7.70 -9.43 -4.84
C GLU A 70 7.28 -9.43 -6.31
N HIS A 71 6.05 -9.02 -6.56
CA HIS A 71 5.58 -8.66 -7.90
C HIS A 71 6.24 -7.33 -8.35
N HIS A 72 6.45 -7.15 -9.67
CA HIS A 72 7.06 -5.93 -10.22
C HIS A 72 6.40 -4.63 -9.71
N ALA A 73 5.10 -4.64 -9.48
CA ALA A 73 4.37 -3.50 -8.91
C ALA A 73 4.89 -3.09 -7.52
N ASN A 74 5.50 -4.04 -6.79
CA ASN A 74 6.10 -3.83 -5.47
C ASN A 74 7.65 -3.86 -5.50
N ILE A 75 8.24 -3.70 -6.65
CA ILE A 75 9.70 -3.56 -6.83
C ILE A 75 10.02 -2.22 -7.49
N VAL A 76 9.47 -2.00 -8.69
CA VAL A 76 9.87 -0.88 -9.56
C VAL A 76 9.64 0.49 -8.93
N PRO A 77 8.52 0.78 -8.25
CA PRO A 77 8.34 2.09 -7.61
C PRO A 77 9.44 2.39 -6.57
N TRP A 78 9.86 1.39 -5.82
CA TRP A 78 10.91 1.53 -4.82
C TRP A 78 12.30 1.73 -5.45
N GLN A 79 12.60 1.07 -6.57
CA GLN A 79 13.82 1.31 -7.34
C GLN A 79 13.88 2.76 -7.84
N LEU A 80 12.77 3.27 -8.38
CA LEU A 80 12.69 4.66 -8.85
C LEU A 80 12.85 5.68 -7.71
N VAL A 81 12.29 5.40 -6.53
CA VAL A 81 12.50 6.23 -5.34
C VAL A 81 13.95 6.16 -4.87
N ALA A 82 14.51 4.96 -4.74
CA ALA A 82 15.90 4.78 -4.32
C ALA A 82 16.89 5.52 -5.25
N GLN A 83 16.67 5.42 -6.57
CA GLN A 83 17.47 6.15 -7.56
C GLN A 83 17.43 7.67 -7.38
N ARG A 84 16.26 8.22 -7.00
CA ARG A 84 16.07 9.68 -6.85
C ARG A 84 16.55 10.21 -5.51
N THR A 85 16.47 9.39 -4.47
CA THR A 85 16.79 9.79 -3.08
C THR A 85 18.21 9.42 -2.65
N GLY A 86 18.88 8.52 -3.39
CA GLY A 86 20.14 7.93 -2.97
C GLY A 86 20.00 6.86 -1.87
N ALA A 87 18.78 6.46 -1.54
CA ALA A 87 18.53 5.34 -0.64
C ALA A 87 18.94 4.01 -1.29
N THR A 88 19.19 2.99 -0.48
CA THR A 88 19.56 1.65 -0.94
C THR A 88 18.39 0.69 -0.84
N ILE A 89 18.40 -0.38 -1.65
CA ILE A 89 17.44 -1.49 -1.55
C ILE A 89 18.17 -2.70 -1.02
N LYS A 90 17.64 -3.29 0.06
CA LYS A 90 18.04 -4.58 0.59
C LYS A 90 16.97 -5.62 0.29
N VAL A 91 17.35 -6.84 -0.03
CA VAL A 91 16.40 -7.91 -0.40
C VAL A 91 16.51 -9.06 0.58
N ALA A 92 15.39 -9.42 1.19
CA ALA A 92 15.29 -10.62 2.01
C ALA A 92 15.09 -11.84 1.10
N GLU A 93 15.87 -12.87 1.35
CA GLU A 93 15.90 -14.09 0.54
C GLU A 93 14.85 -15.12 1.01
N LEU A 94 14.70 -16.17 0.22
CA LEU A 94 13.83 -17.31 0.51
C LEU A 94 14.69 -18.51 0.92
N ASN A 95 14.10 -19.38 1.74
CA ASN A 95 14.66 -20.69 2.01
C ASN A 95 14.36 -21.67 0.83
N ASP A 96 14.92 -22.89 0.89
CA ASP A 96 14.75 -23.90 -0.15
C ASP A 96 13.30 -24.37 -0.34
N ARG A 97 12.39 -24.05 0.58
CA ARG A 97 10.95 -24.33 0.49
C ARG A 97 10.16 -23.21 -0.15
N GLY A 98 10.82 -22.11 -0.58
CA GLY A 98 10.16 -20.93 -1.12
C GLY A 98 9.41 -20.11 -0.07
N GLU A 99 9.78 -20.23 1.19
CA GLU A 99 9.30 -19.42 2.30
C GLU A 99 10.30 -18.29 2.59
N LEU A 100 9.82 -17.16 3.11
CA LEU A 100 10.68 -16.06 3.51
C LEU A 100 11.59 -16.50 4.67
N ASP A 101 12.90 -16.26 4.52
CA ASP A 101 13.86 -16.42 5.62
C ASP A 101 13.67 -15.28 6.63
N LEU A 102 12.93 -15.56 7.69
CA LEU A 102 12.58 -14.58 8.71
C LEU A 102 13.80 -14.11 9.52
N ASP A 103 14.75 -15.00 9.80
CA ASP A 103 15.95 -14.62 10.56
C ASP A 103 16.79 -13.64 9.74
N GLN A 104 16.99 -13.93 8.46
CA GLN A 104 17.66 -13.02 7.55
C GLN A 104 16.88 -11.72 7.39
N LEU A 105 15.54 -11.75 7.15
CA LEU A 105 14.72 -10.57 7.09
C LEU A 105 14.92 -9.69 8.32
N TYR A 106 14.80 -10.26 9.52
CA TYR A 106 14.93 -9.48 10.76
C TYR A 106 16.34 -8.93 10.96
N SER A 107 17.37 -9.60 10.46
CA SER A 107 18.75 -9.09 10.49
C SER A 107 18.95 -7.87 9.56
N LEU A 108 18.18 -7.79 8.46
CA LEU A 108 18.19 -6.65 7.54
C LEU A 108 17.51 -5.39 8.08
N LEU A 109 16.60 -5.52 9.08
CA LEU A 109 15.85 -4.40 9.65
C LEU A 109 16.71 -3.56 10.63
N THR A 110 17.74 -2.96 10.11
CA THR A 110 18.73 -2.12 10.81
C THR A 110 18.24 -0.64 10.88
N PRO A 111 18.85 0.25 11.70
CA PRO A 111 18.35 1.61 11.94
C PRO A 111 18.22 2.50 10.69
N GLU A 112 19.00 2.24 9.64
CA GLU A 112 18.89 2.94 8.36
C GLU A 112 17.67 2.54 7.55
N VAL A 113 17.02 1.41 7.86
CA VAL A 113 15.80 0.98 7.15
C VAL A 113 14.63 1.85 7.57
N LYS A 114 13.98 2.50 6.59
CA LYS A 114 12.81 3.36 6.80
C LYS A 114 11.51 2.72 6.31
N LEU A 115 11.61 1.81 5.36
CA LEU A 115 10.47 1.13 4.76
C LEU A 115 10.77 -0.35 4.55
N LEU A 116 9.80 -1.19 4.91
CA LEU A 116 9.71 -2.59 4.52
C LEU A 116 8.46 -2.75 3.64
N SER A 117 8.64 -3.18 2.38
CA SER A 117 7.52 -3.49 1.50
C SER A 117 7.54 -4.97 1.13
N LEU A 118 6.40 -5.66 1.36
CA LEU A 118 6.32 -7.10 1.17
C LEU A 118 4.94 -7.56 0.71
N THR A 119 4.91 -8.68 -0.03
CA THR A 119 3.65 -9.34 -0.41
C THR A 119 3.08 -10.15 0.75
N HIS A 120 1.74 -10.15 0.89
CA HIS A 120 1.05 -11.00 1.88
C HIS A 120 0.98 -12.46 1.40
N VAL A 121 0.67 -12.66 0.12
CA VAL A 121 0.64 -13.98 -0.53
C VAL A 121 1.36 -13.86 -1.87
N SER A 122 2.35 -14.72 -2.11
CA SER A 122 3.10 -14.72 -3.36
C SER A 122 2.19 -15.11 -4.55
N ASN A 123 2.25 -14.33 -5.62
CA ASN A 123 1.54 -14.63 -6.86
C ASN A 123 2.17 -15.79 -7.67
N VAL A 124 3.41 -16.14 -7.38
CA VAL A 124 4.15 -17.20 -8.08
C VAL A 124 4.14 -18.50 -7.27
N LEU A 125 4.47 -18.40 -5.97
CA LEU A 125 4.67 -19.54 -5.09
C LEU A 125 3.40 -19.92 -4.31
N GLY A 126 2.46 -18.99 -4.12
CA GLY A 126 1.32 -19.18 -3.23
C GLY A 126 1.69 -19.13 -1.74
N THR A 127 2.96 -18.94 -1.42
CA THR A 127 3.44 -18.81 -0.04
C THR A 127 2.74 -17.67 0.68
N VAL A 128 2.24 -17.95 1.87
CA VAL A 128 1.59 -16.98 2.75
C VAL A 128 2.61 -16.46 3.76
N ASN A 129 2.94 -15.19 3.69
CA ASN A 129 3.87 -14.56 4.63
C ASN A 129 3.18 -14.22 5.95
N PRO A 130 3.84 -14.35 7.10
CA PRO A 130 3.31 -13.99 8.42
C PRO A 130 3.38 -12.47 8.62
N VAL A 131 2.64 -11.72 7.77
CA VAL A 131 2.73 -10.24 7.69
C VAL A 131 2.43 -9.55 9.02
N ARG A 132 1.53 -10.13 9.85
CA ARG A 132 1.22 -9.57 11.17
C ARG A 132 2.45 -9.56 12.10
N GLU A 133 3.19 -10.67 12.13
CA GLU A 133 4.41 -10.78 12.92
C GLU A 133 5.49 -9.85 12.36
N ILE A 134 5.70 -9.88 11.05
CA ILE A 134 6.69 -9.06 10.36
C ILE A 134 6.43 -7.56 10.61
N CYS A 135 5.17 -7.10 10.43
CA CYS A 135 4.79 -5.70 10.67
C CYS A 135 4.98 -5.31 12.14
N ARG A 136 4.67 -6.20 13.08
CA ARG A 136 4.92 -5.94 14.52
C ARG A 136 6.40 -5.76 14.82
N VAL A 137 7.28 -6.59 14.25
CA VAL A 137 8.73 -6.48 14.43
C VAL A 137 9.25 -5.20 13.77
N ALA A 138 8.86 -4.91 12.53
CA ALA A 138 9.25 -3.69 11.82
C ALA A 138 8.80 -2.43 12.59
N GLY A 139 7.54 -2.39 13.03
CA GLY A 139 6.97 -1.27 13.78
C GLY A 139 7.68 -1.04 15.13
N SER A 140 8.09 -2.11 15.85
CA SER A 140 8.88 -1.99 17.09
C SER A 140 10.26 -1.35 16.87
N ARG A 141 10.73 -1.32 15.62
CA ARG A 141 11.99 -0.68 15.19
C ARG A 141 11.78 0.67 14.50
N GLY A 142 10.55 1.18 14.49
CA GLY A 142 10.20 2.44 13.83
C GLY A 142 10.22 2.38 12.30
N ILE A 143 10.14 1.18 11.72
CA ILE A 143 10.16 0.95 10.27
C ILE A 143 8.71 0.92 9.76
N VAL A 144 8.40 1.74 8.78
CA VAL A 144 7.10 1.78 8.12
C VAL A 144 6.92 0.58 7.20
N THR A 145 5.71 0.03 7.15
CA THR A 145 5.40 -1.20 6.41
C THR A 145 4.36 -0.96 5.32
N ALA A 146 4.65 -1.44 4.11
CA ALA A 146 3.71 -1.48 2.99
C ALA A 146 3.47 -2.93 2.57
N VAL A 147 2.20 -3.35 2.52
CA VAL A 147 1.83 -4.74 2.21
C VAL A 147 1.08 -4.80 0.89
N ASP A 148 1.57 -5.60 -0.06
CA ASP A 148 0.83 -5.98 -1.26
C ASP A 148 -0.12 -7.14 -0.92
N GLY A 149 -1.41 -6.81 -0.81
CA GLY A 149 -2.48 -7.75 -0.52
C GLY A 149 -3.19 -8.31 -1.73
N SER A 150 -2.68 -8.10 -2.94
CA SER A 150 -3.35 -8.46 -4.21
C SER A 150 -3.79 -9.90 -4.29
N GLN A 151 -3.01 -10.83 -3.78
CA GLN A 151 -3.35 -12.26 -3.76
C GLN A 151 -4.00 -12.69 -2.43
N ALA A 152 -3.81 -11.96 -1.36
CA ALA A 152 -4.44 -12.29 -0.08
C ALA A 152 -5.93 -11.94 -0.07
N ALA A 153 -6.29 -10.77 -0.62
CA ALA A 153 -7.66 -10.24 -0.58
C ALA A 153 -8.72 -11.18 -1.18
N PRO A 154 -8.49 -11.87 -2.32
CA PRO A 154 -9.46 -12.81 -2.88
C PRO A 154 -9.52 -14.16 -2.16
N HIS A 155 -8.48 -14.56 -1.41
CA HIS A 155 -8.33 -15.93 -0.93
C HIS A 155 -8.39 -16.07 0.59
N ARG A 156 -8.40 -14.95 1.35
CA ARG A 156 -8.36 -14.96 2.81
C ARG A 156 -9.32 -13.94 3.40
N ALA A 157 -9.89 -14.27 4.55
CA ALA A 157 -10.54 -13.26 5.37
C ALA A 157 -9.48 -12.25 5.84
N LEU A 158 -9.66 -10.98 5.49
CA LEU A 158 -8.74 -9.91 5.85
C LEU A 158 -9.26 -9.11 7.04
N ASP A 159 -8.37 -8.88 7.97
CA ASP A 159 -8.48 -7.87 9.01
C ASP A 159 -7.21 -7.02 8.98
N ILE A 160 -7.21 -5.98 8.13
CA ILE A 160 -6.03 -5.12 7.94
C ILE A 160 -5.65 -4.43 9.24
N THR A 161 -6.64 -4.03 10.04
CA THR A 161 -6.39 -3.43 11.36
C THR A 161 -5.57 -4.34 12.24
N SER A 162 -5.88 -5.65 12.25
CA SER A 162 -5.15 -6.63 13.06
C SER A 162 -3.76 -6.98 12.52
N ILE A 163 -3.50 -6.77 11.23
CA ILE A 163 -2.17 -6.96 10.63
C ILE A 163 -1.18 -5.94 11.20
N GLY A 164 -1.64 -4.72 11.45
CA GLY A 164 -0.82 -3.68 12.06
C GLY A 164 0.21 -3.03 11.13
N CYS A 165 0.04 -3.17 9.81
CA CYS A 165 0.84 -2.47 8.81
C CYS A 165 0.48 -0.98 8.73
N ASP A 166 1.24 -0.21 7.96
CA ASP A 166 1.01 1.22 7.72
C ASP A 166 0.26 1.47 6.41
N PHE A 167 0.53 0.64 5.39
CA PHE A 167 -0.09 0.66 4.08
C PHE A 167 -0.49 -0.75 3.65
N TYR A 168 -1.66 -0.89 3.02
CA TYR A 168 -2.13 -2.16 2.47
C TYR A 168 -2.82 -1.93 1.12
N ALA A 169 -2.28 -2.54 0.06
CA ALA A 169 -2.77 -2.37 -1.31
C ALA A 169 -3.56 -3.59 -1.79
N ILE A 170 -4.69 -3.36 -2.47
CA ILE A 170 -5.53 -4.41 -3.04
C ILE A 170 -5.96 -4.05 -4.48
N THR A 171 -6.29 -5.06 -5.28
CA THR A 171 -6.74 -4.89 -6.65
C THR A 171 -8.05 -5.62 -6.93
N GLY A 172 -9.01 -4.91 -7.55
CA GLY A 172 -10.38 -5.39 -7.72
C GLY A 172 -10.52 -6.57 -8.68
N HIS A 173 -9.75 -6.60 -9.79
CA HIS A 173 -9.87 -7.66 -10.78
C HIS A 173 -9.49 -9.06 -10.26
N LYS A 174 -8.72 -9.15 -9.17
CA LYS A 174 -8.43 -10.42 -8.49
C LYS A 174 -9.50 -10.79 -7.45
N MET A 175 -10.36 -9.82 -7.07
CA MET A 175 -11.46 -9.98 -6.12
C MET A 175 -12.83 -10.08 -6.82
N CYS A 176 -12.89 -10.68 -8.00
CA CYS A 176 -14.10 -10.78 -8.84
C CYS A 176 -14.69 -9.43 -9.27
N GLY A 177 -13.93 -8.35 -9.13
CA GLY A 177 -14.31 -7.01 -9.56
C GLY A 177 -13.81 -6.66 -10.96
N PRO A 178 -14.18 -5.50 -11.50
CA PRO A 178 -13.71 -5.05 -12.80
C PRO A 178 -12.22 -4.68 -12.79
N THR A 179 -11.59 -4.72 -13.97
CA THR A 179 -10.26 -4.15 -14.19
C THR A 179 -10.27 -2.63 -13.95
N GLY A 180 -9.13 -2.07 -13.59
CA GLY A 180 -9.01 -0.63 -13.33
C GLY A 180 -9.64 -0.19 -12.00
N THR A 181 -9.85 -1.13 -11.07
CA THR A 181 -10.31 -0.84 -9.71
C THR A 181 -9.40 -1.47 -8.66
N GLY A 182 -9.26 -0.82 -7.54
CA GLY A 182 -8.51 -1.26 -6.39
C GLY A 182 -8.56 -0.23 -5.26
N ALA A 183 -7.79 -0.46 -4.23
CA ALA A 183 -7.70 0.48 -3.12
C ALA A 183 -6.35 0.41 -2.41
N LEU A 184 -5.99 1.52 -1.81
CA LEU A 184 -4.96 1.64 -0.78
C LEU A 184 -5.65 1.92 0.55
N TRP A 185 -5.43 1.08 1.54
CA TRP A 185 -5.62 1.46 2.92
C TRP A 185 -4.31 2.02 3.48
N ALA A 186 -4.43 3.07 4.27
CA ALA A 186 -3.28 3.62 4.98
C ALA A 186 -3.72 4.16 6.35
N ARG A 187 -2.81 4.10 7.32
CA ARG A 187 -3.05 4.75 8.61
C ARG A 187 -3.34 6.23 8.42
N ARG A 188 -4.27 6.75 9.20
CA ARG A 188 -4.71 8.14 9.10
C ARG A 188 -3.56 9.15 9.19
N GLU A 189 -2.61 8.92 10.08
CA GLU A 189 -1.45 9.79 10.25
C GLU A 189 -0.61 9.91 8.97
N HIS A 190 -0.46 8.81 8.23
CA HIS A 190 0.24 8.85 6.94
C HIS A 190 -0.56 9.58 5.88
N LEU A 191 -1.87 9.32 5.77
CA LEU A 191 -2.73 10.04 4.81
C LEU A 191 -2.73 11.55 5.04
N GLN A 192 -2.73 11.99 6.29
CA GLN A 192 -2.70 13.41 6.64
C GLN A 192 -1.33 14.07 6.39
N ALA A 193 -0.25 13.29 6.48
CA ALA A 193 1.12 13.80 6.33
C ALA A 193 1.67 13.67 4.90
N MET A 194 1.00 12.94 4.01
CA MET A 194 1.39 12.81 2.61
C MET A 194 0.94 14.04 1.79
N PRO A 195 1.82 14.60 0.95
CA PRO A 195 1.39 15.54 -0.08
C PRO A 195 0.47 14.85 -1.10
N PRO A 196 -0.37 15.62 -1.82
CA PRO A 196 -1.19 15.08 -2.90
C PRO A 196 -0.34 14.35 -3.94
N PHE A 197 -0.80 13.15 -4.34
CA PHE A 197 -0.14 12.36 -5.39
C PHE A 197 -0.42 12.93 -6.79
N ILE A 198 -1.67 13.38 -7.02
CA ILE A 198 -2.09 14.04 -8.25
C ILE A 198 -2.60 15.43 -7.86
N GLY A 199 -2.01 16.47 -8.45
CA GLY A 199 -2.46 17.85 -8.26
C GLY A 199 -3.60 18.22 -9.21
N GLY A 200 -4.50 19.08 -8.76
CA GLY A 200 -5.60 19.59 -9.59
C GLY A 200 -6.95 19.58 -8.88
N GLY A 201 -8.00 19.15 -9.57
CA GLY A 201 -9.35 19.12 -9.01
C GLY A 201 -9.49 18.28 -7.75
N GLU A 202 -10.38 18.70 -6.86
CA GLU A 202 -10.78 18.04 -5.60
C GLU A 202 -9.71 17.96 -4.49
N MET A 203 -8.49 18.51 -4.71
CA MET A 203 -7.44 18.51 -3.69
C MET A 203 -7.09 19.93 -3.20
N ILE A 204 -7.80 20.95 -3.60
CA ILE A 204 -7.41 22.34 -3.42
C ILE A 204 -7.53 22.75 -1.95
N LYS A 205 -6.39 22.92 -1.28
CA LYS A 205 -6.34 23.57 0.03
C LYS A 205 -6.20 25.08 -0.14
N GLU A 206 -5.50 25.56 -1.17
CA GLU A 206 -5.29 26.96 -1.46
C GLU A 206 -4.83 27.16 -2.91
N VAL A 207 -5.47 28.06 -3.64
CA VAL A 207 -5.00 28.62 -4.92
C VAL A 207 -4.95 30.12 -4.76
N ARG A 208 -3.76 30.71 -4.91
CA ARG A 208 -3.55 32.17 -4.90
C ARG A 208 -2.82 32.56 -6.18
N PHE A 209 -3.31 33.61 -6.81
CA PHE A 209 -2.64 34.32 -7.89
C PHE A 209 -2.46 35.77 -7.50
#